data_560be9bb5baf9e49363d299985309148
#
_entry.id   560be9bb5baf9e49363d299985309148
#
_cell.length_a   1.000
_cell.length_b   1.000
_cell.length_c   1.000
_cell.angle_alpha   90.00
_cell.angle_beta   90.00
_cell.angle_gamma   90.00
#
_symmetry.space_group_name_H-M   'P 1'
#
loop_
_entity.id
_entity.type
_entity.pdbx_description
1 polymer ?
#
loop_
_entity_poly.entity_id
_entity_poly.type
_entity_poly.pdbx_seq_one_letter_code
_entity_poly.pdbx_strand_id
1 'polypeptide(L)'
;MAKKAMVQCRICKERFNRLDPNFLQDVDWVNPSNRIYYHKKCYDEYQNSRLDVHANMTDELWFNAVWEFLRKDLKYGFNFVKVRRQWESFLKNKMTAKGMYFALKYHYEIKKGDVSKSENGIGIIPHIYEDSRNYWIEREEREVGLIAAIEAQIKQAAEQNVVKVNLRKAKKPTKTAAEMLAGIEDMEDDE
;
A
#
# COMPACT_ATOMS: atom_id res chain seq x y z
N MET A 1 17.93 -19.01 -31.34
CA MET A 1 17.78 -17.56 -31.05
C MET A 1 16.69 -17.37 -29.99
N ALA A 2 17.01 -16.75 -28.85
CA ALA A 2 15.98 -16.48 -27.83
C ALA A 2 14.95 -15.48 -28.36
N LYS A 3 13.67 -15.79 -28.18
CA LYS A 3 12.58 -14.88 -28.57
C LYS A 3 12.68 -13.60 -27.74
N LYS A 4 12.75 -12.45 -28.42
CA LYS A 4 12.74 -11.12 -27.74
C LYS A 4 11.32 -10.56 -27.75
N ALA A 5 10.80 -10.20 -26.59
CA ALA A 5 9.52 -9.49 -26.45
C ALA A 5 9.79 -8.14 -25.76
N MET A 6 10.22 -7.17 -26.56
CA MET A 6 10.53 -5.83 -26.10
C MET A 6 9.26 -5.07 -25.73
N VAL A 7 9.21 -4.56 -24.51
CA VAL A 7 8.15 -3.68 -23.99
C VAL A 7 8.77 -2.40 -23.44
N GLN A 8 7.95 -1.37 -23.26
CA GLN A 8 8.42 -0.08 -22.78
C GLN A 8 7.81 0.22 -21.40
N CYS A 9 8.61 0.63 -20.45
CA CYS A 9 8.13 1.14 -19.17
C CYS A 9 7.31 2.42 -19.38
N ARG A 10 6.11 2.47 -18.82
CA ARG A 10 5.22 3.63 -18.98
C ARG A 10 5.73 4.89 -18.31
N ILE A 11 6.59 4.76 -17.30
CA ILE A 11 7.13 5.88 -16.51
C ILE A 11 8.42 6.40 -17.12
N CYS A 12 9.52 5.62 -17.05
CA CYS A 12 10.84 6.07 -17.52
C CYS A 12 11.03 5.98 -19.03
N LYS A 13 10.10 5.34 -19.78
CA LYS A 13 10.15 5.13 -21.24
C LYS A 13 11.28 4.21 -21.73
N GLU A 14 12.08 3.64 -20.85
CA GLU A 14 13.10 2.66 -21.21
C GLU A 14 12.46 1.35 -21.68
N ARG A 15 13.11 0.68 -22.63
CA ARG A 15 12.67 -0.61 -23.17
C ARG A 15 13.37 -1.75 -22.47
N PHE A 16 12.65 -2.82 -22.17
CA PHE A 16 13.20 -4.03 -21.61
C PHE A 16 12.58 -5.27 -22.27
N ASN A 17 13.27 -6.40 -22.16
CA ASN A 17 12.80 -7.66 -22.71
C ASN A 17 12.09 -8.47 -21.61
N ARG A 18 10.76 -8.58 -21.68
CA ARG A 18 9.96 -9.33 -20.69
C ARG A 18 10.19 -10.84 -20.70
N LEU A 19 10.88 -11.38 -21.73
CA LEU A 19 11.24 -12.79 -21.83
C LEU A 19 12.73 -13.03 -21.50
N ASP A 20 13.42 -12.05 -20.92
CA ASP A 20 14.77 -12.23 -20.42
C ASP A 20 14.74 -13.10 -19.16
N PRO A 21 15.45 -14.26 -19.15
CA PRO A 21 15.48 -15.14 -17.99
C PRO A 21 16.12 -14.50 -16.76
N ASN A 22 16.92 -13.44 -16.94
CA ASN A 22 17.55 -12.69 -15.85
C ASN A 22 16.72 -11.48 -15.41
N PHE A 23 15.56 -11.23 -16.02
CA PHE A 23 14.69 -10.08 -15.72
C PHE A 23 13.27 -10.57 -15.43
N LEU A 24 13.01 -10.86 -14.16
CA LEU A 24 11.85 -11.64 -13.72
C LEU A 24 10.62 -10.75 -13.49
N GLN A 25 9.44 -11.30 -13.86
CA GLN A 25 8.17 -10.69 -13.53
C GLN A 25 7.98 -10.63 -12.00
N ASP A 26 7.33 -9.57 -11.50
CA ASP A 26 7.06 -9.25 -10.11
C ASP A 26 8.30 -8.94 -9.24
N VAL A 27 9.53 -9.19 -9.75
CA VAL A 27 10.80 -8.84 -9.15
C VAL A 27 11.39 -7.58 -9.82
N ASP A 28 11.56 -7.62 -11.15
CA ASP A 28 12.20 -6.55 -11.93
C ASP A 28 11.19 -5.71 -12.72
N TRP A 29 10.04 -6.31 -13.08
CA TRP A 29 8.98 -5.63 -13.80
C TRP A 29 7.59 -6.14 -13.41
N VAL A 30 6.56 -5.31 -13.60
CA VAL A 30 5.16 -5.61 -13.30
C VAL A 30 4.25 -5.25 -14.46
N ASN A 31 3.13 -5.99 -14.56
CA ASN A 31 2.06 -5.74 -15.53
C ASN A 31 0.71 -5.71 -14.79
N PRO A 32 0.35 -4.59 -14.12
CA PRO A 32 -0.86 -4.49 -13.32
C PRO A 32 -2.16 -4.49 -14.14
N SER A 33 -2.06 -4.24 -15.44
CA SER A 33 -3.20 -4.31 -16.35
C SER A 33 -2.73 -4.70 -17.75
N ASN A 34 -3.54 -5.47 -18.48
CA ASN A 34 -3.19 -5.96 -19.82
C ASN A 34 -2.56 -4.85 -20.69
N ARG A 35 -1.36 -5.13 -21.23
CA ARG A 35 -0.57 -4.28 -22.13
C ARG A 35 0.11 -3.07 -21.50
N ILE A 36 0.12 -2.90 -20.17
CA ILE A 36 0.83 -1.81 -19.51
C ILE A 36 1.96 -2.38 -18.65
N TYR A 37 3.20 -2.02 -19.00
CA TYR A 37 4.41 -2.55 -18.38
C TYR A 37 5.18 -1.46 -17.64
N TYR A 38 5.77 -1.84 -16.51
CA TYR A 38 6.59 -0.97 -15.68
C TYR A 38 7.81 -1.76 -15.18
N HIS A 39 8.96 -1.10 -15.00
CA HIS A 39 9.97 -1.60 -14.09
C HIS A 39 9.37 -1.64 -12.69
N LYS A 40 9.69 -2.64 -11.90
CA LYS A 40 9.16 -2.79 -10.53
C LYS A 40 9.46 -1.55 -9.69
N LYS A 41 10.72 -1.06 -9.73
CA LYS A 41 11.14 0.16 -9.06
C LYS A 41 10.29 1.39 -9.46
N CYS A 42 10.10 1.62 -10.75
CA CYS A 42 9.29 2.74 -11.23
C CYS A 42 7.82 2.63 -10.79
N TYR A 43 7.29 1.40 -10.76
CA TYR A 43 5.92 1.15 -10.32
C TYR A 43 5.75 1.41 -8.82
N ASP A 44 6.69 0.94 -8.01
CA ASP A 44 6.67 1.15 -6.56
C ASP A 44 6.81 2.64 -6.19
N GLU A 45 7.75 3.36 -6.85
CA GLU A 45 7.87 4.81 -6.71
C GLU A 45 6.57 5.55 -7.12
N TYR A 46 5.94 5.13 -8.20
CA TYR A 46 4.66 5.68 -8.65
C TYR A 46 3.53 5.37 -7.66
N GLN A 47 3.44 4.16 -7.13
CA GLN A 47 2.45 3.81 -6.11
C GLN A 47 2.70 4.59 -4.82
N ASN A 48 3.95 4.67 -4.37
CA ASN A 48 4.34 5.46 -3.19
C ASN A 48 4.01 6.95 -3.38
N SER A 49 4.28 7.52 -4.56
CA SER A 49 3.90 8.91 -4.88
C SER A 49 2.39 9.13 -4.88
N ARG A 50 1.61 8.10 -5.19
CA ARG A 50 0.13 8.15 -5.09
C ARG A 50 -0.38 7.96 -3.66
N LEU A 51 0.31 7.16 -2.84
CA LEU A 51 0.02 7.08 -1.40
C LEU A 51 0.34 8.41 -0.72
N ASP A 52 1.32 9.13 -1.22
CA ASP A 52 1.71 10.47 -0.78
C ASP A 52 1.03 11.61 -1.59
N VAL A 53 -0.14 11.32 -2.20
CA VAL A 53 -0.95 12.34 -2.94
C VAL A 53 -1.17 13.59 -2.09
N HIS A 54 -1.10 13.45 -0.79
CA HIS A 54 -1.28 14.55 0.15
C HIS A 54 0.02 15.32 0.48
N ALA A 55 1.20 14.78 0.20
CA ALA A 55 2.47 15.43 0.59
C ALA A 55 2.77 16.70 -0.23
N ASN A 56 2.28 16.77 -1.46
CA ASN A 56 2.55 17.86 -2.40
C ASN A 56 1.30 18.71 -2.73
N MET A 57 0.21 18.56 -1.98
CA MET A 57 -0.99 19.36 -2.21
C MET A 57 -0.80 20.80 -1.70
N THR A 58 -1.03 21.76 -2.58
CA THR A 58 -1.11 23.19 -2.21
C THR A 58 -2.38 23.47 -1.38
N ASP A 59 -2.40 24.59 -0.66
CA ASP A 59 -3.58 25.01 0.12
C ASP A 59 -4.84 25.11 -0.75
N GLU A 60 -4.69 25.49 -2.00
CA GLU A 60 -5.80 25.57 -2.97
C GLU A 60 -6.33 24.18 -3.37
N LEU A 61 -5.45 23.20 -3.55
CA LEU A 61 -5.87 21.81 -3.82
C LEU A 61 -6.58 21.20 -2.60
N TRP A 62 -6.12 21.51 -1.40
CA TRP A 62 -6.81 21.13 -0.18
C TRP A 62 -8.17 21.80 -0.06
N PHE A 63 -8.29 23.09 -0.40
CA PHE A 63 -9.57 23.76 -0.42
C PHE A 63 -10.56 23.08 -1.39
N ASN A 64 -10.09 22.74 -2.59
CA ASN A 64 -10.91 22.04 -3.57
C ASN A 64 -11.36 20.65 -3.04
N ALA A 65 -10.48 19.92 -2.35
CA ALA A 65 -10.84 18.65 -1.71
C ALA A 65 -11.90 18.83 -0.61
N VAL A 66 -11.77 19.87 0.21
CA VAL A 66 -12.79 20.24 1.21
C VAL A 66 -14.11 20.58 0.53
N TRP A 67 -14.08 21.41 -0.52
CA TRP A 67 -15.29 21.79 -1.23
C TRP A 67 -16.00 20.59 -1.87
N GLU A 68 -15.25 19.68 -2.48
CA GLU A 68 -15.81 18.44 -3.03
C GLU A 68 -16.43 17.56 -1.95
N PHE A 69 -15.75 17.37 -0.82
CA PHE A 69 -16.27 16.63 0.33
C PHE A 69 -17.60 17.21 0.84
N LEU A 70 -17.65 18.53 1.06
CA LEU A 70 -18.87 19.20 1.53
C LEU A 70 -20.03 19.03 0.53
N ARG A 71 -19.75 19.14 -0.77
CA ARG A 71 -20.78 19.12 -1.82
C ARG A 71 -21.24 17.70 -2.18
N LYS A 72 -20.30 16.77 -2.35
CA LYS A 72 -20.60 15.42 -2.87
C LYS A 72 -20.96 14.44 -1.77
N ASP A 73 -20.21 14.45 -0.68
CA ASP A 73 -20.32 13.45 0.37
C ASP A 73 -21.39 13.85 1.40
N LEU A 74 -21.40 15.11 1.86
CA LEU A 74 -22.37 15.59 2.82
C LEU A 74 -23.69 16.05 2.16
N LYS A 75 -23.67 16.41 0.88
CA LYS A 75 -24.84 16.81 0.06
C LYS A 75 -25.73 17.89 0.72
N TYR A 76 -25.13 18.74 1.54
CA TYR A 76 -25.81 19.81 2.25
C TYR A 76 -25.54 21.17 1.59
N GLY A 77 -26.43 22.15 1.78
CA GLY A 77 -26.37 23.46 1.13
C GLY A 77 -25.30 24.40 1.68
N PHE A 78 -24.01 24.02 1.61
CA PHE A 78 -22.91 24.88 2.02
C PHE A 78 -22.78 26.11 1.13
N ASN A 79 -22.50 27.27 1.75
CA ASN A 79 -22.27 28.52 1.04
C ASN A 79 -20.79 28.67 0.69
N PHE A 80 -20.46 28.61 -0.59
CA PHE A 80 -19.08 28.68 -1.08
C PHE A 80 -18.32 29.90 -0.58
N VAL A 81 -18.93 31.10 -0.64
CA VAL A 81 -18.30 32.35 -0.21
C VAL A 81 -18.02 32.36 1.29
N LYS A 82 -18.97 31.85 2.09
CA LYS A 82 -18.81 31.72 3.55
C LYS A 82 -17.68 30.73 3.86
N VAL A 83 -17.69 29.55 3.24
CA VAL A 83 -16.65 28.51 3.40
C VAL A 83 -15.27 29.07 3.02
N ARG A 84 -15.14 29.74 1.88
CA ARG A 84 -13.87 30.32 1.42
C ARG A 84 -13.34 31.37 2.39
N ARG A 85 -14.18 32.26 2.87
CA ARG A 85 -13.80 33.29 3.86
C ARG A 85 -13.34 32.67 5.18
N GLN A 86 -14.05 31.66 5.68
CA GLN A 86 -13.67 30.93 6.89
C GLN A 86 -12.34 30.20 6.71
N TRP A 87 -12.14 29.53 5.57
CA TRP A 87 -10.91 28.85 5.22
C TRP A 87 -9.70 29.78 5.27
N GLU A 88 -9.78 30.91 4.60
CA GLU A 88 -8.71 31.91 4.59
C GLU A 88 -8.42 32.49 5.97
N SER A 89 -9.46 32.70 6.79
CA SER A 89 -9.31 33.12 8.19
C SER A 89 -8.57 32.08 9.02
N PHE A 90 -8.88 30.78 8.84
CA PHE A 90 -8.23 29.71 9.60
C PHE A 90 -6.78 29.52 9.19
N LEU A 91 -6.43 29.65 7.91
CA LEU A 91 -5.04 29.67 7.47
C LEU A 91 -4.24 30.80 8.12
N LYS A 92 -4.80 32.02 8.22
CA LYS A 92 -4.18 33.14 8.95
C LYS A 92 -3.97 32.83 10.43
N ASN A 93 -4.82 32.03 11.02
CA ASN A 93 -4.73 31.55 12.41
C ASN A 93 -3.83 30.30 12.56
N LYS A 94 -2.93 30.06 11.61
CA LYS A 94 -1.93 28.97 11.61
C LYS A 94 -2.50 27.55 11.58
N MET A 95 -3.76 27.36 11.21
CA MET A 95 -4.29 26.04 10.93
C MET A 95 -3.78 25.58 9.54
N THR A 96 -3.37 24.33 9.44
CA THR A 96 -2.90 23.79 8.15
C THR A 96 -4.08 23.38 7.28
N ALA A 97 -3.96 23.57 5.97
CA ALA A 97 -4.97 23.18 5.00
C ALA A 97 -5.31 21.68 5.10
N LYS A 98 -4.29 20.82 5.19
CA LYS A 98 -4.43 19.37 5.45
C LYS A 98 -5.20 19.09 6.73
N GLY A 99 -4.82 19.76 7.84
CA GLY A 99 -5.46 19.58 9.14
C GLY A 99 -6.96 19.96 9.13
N MET A 100 -7.32 21.02 8.43
CA MET A 100 -8.73 21.42 8.28
C MET A 100 -9.58 20.40 7.53
N TYR A 101 -9.04 19.82 6.45
CA TYR A 101 -9.70 18.74 5.73
C TYR A 101 -9.96 17.52 6.63
N PHE A 102 -8.93 17.07 7.34
CA PHE A 102 -9.04 15.93 8.24
C PHE A 102 -9.93 16.22 9.47
N ALA A 103 -10.00 17.48 9.93
CA ALA A 103 -10.92 17.87 10.98
C ALA A 103 -12.40 17.73 10.54
N LEU A 104 -12.72 18.11 9.31
CA LEU A 104 -14.06 17.91 8.76
C LEU A 104 -14.38 16.43 8.60
N LYS A 105 -13.47 15.62 8.09
CA LYS A 105 -13.65 14.17 8.01
C LYS A 105 -13.86 13.53 9.38
N TYR A 106 -13.05 13.88 10.35
CA TYR A 106 -13.23 13.42 11.71
C TYR A 106 -14.62 13.75 12.26
N HIS A 107 -15.07 15.00 12.09
CA HIS A 107 -16.37 15.41 12.59
C HIS A 107 -17.54 14.69 11.93
N TYR A 108 -17.58 14.65 10.61
CA TYR A 108 -18.73 14.14 9.88
C TYR A 108 -18.68 12.62 9.63
N GLU A 109 -17.50 12.05 9.34
CA GLU A 109 -17.39 10.61 9.05
C GLU A 109 -17.21 9.76 10.32
N ILE A 110 -16.41 10.22 11.29
CA ILE A 110 -16.08 9.45 12.49
C ILE A 110 -17.05 9.75 13.63
N LYS A 111 -17.20 11.01 13.99
CA LYS A 111 -18.10 11.44 15.09
C LYS A 111 -19.58 11.50 14.66
N LYS A 112 -19.88 11.36 13.36
CA LYS A 112 -21.26 11.45 12.82
C LYS A 112 -21.94 12.75 13.18
N GLY A 113 -21.21 13.83 13.15
CA GLY A 113 -21.71 15.17 13.49
C GLY A 113 -22.87 15.61 12.60
N ASP A 114 -23.79 16.37 13.18
CA ASP A 114 -24.96 16.85 12.50
C ASP A 114 -24.62 18.00 11.53
N VAL A 115 -24.76 17.76 10.25
CA VAL A 115 -24.47 18.73 9.18
C VAL A 115 -25.38 19.95 9.26
N SER A 116 -26.61 19.80 9.74
CA SER A 116 -27.58 20.91 9.85
C SER A 116 -27.10 22.04 10.77
N LYS A 117 -26.25 21.72 11.75
CA LYS A 117 -25.66 22.67 12.68
C LYS A 117 -24.48 23.46 12.12
N SER A 118 -24.04 23.18 10.89
CA SER A 118 -22.92 23.85 10.23
C SER A 118 -23.18 25.31 9.87
N GLU A 119 -24.45 25.75 9.89
CA GLU A 119 -24.88 27.07 9.39
C GLU A 119 -24.34 27.38 7.98
N ASN A 120 -24.30 26.38 7.12
CA ASN A 120 -23.77 26.45 5.74
C ASN A 120 -22.31 26.84 5.62
N GLY A 121 -21.51 26.62 6.67
CA GLY A 121 -20.08 26.94 6.74
C GLY A 121 -19.25 25.85 7.39
N ILE A 122 -17.96 26.13 7.60
CA ILE A 122 -16.98 25.25 8.25
C ILE A 122 -16.51 25.77 9.62
N GLY A 123 -17.36 26.57 10.28
CA GLY A 123 -17.05 27.21 11.56
C GLY A 123 -16.79 26.25 12.72
N ILE A 124 -17.11 24.97 12.56
CA ILE A 124 -16.84 23.93 13.57
C ILE A 124 -15.34 23.60 13.69
N ILE A 125 -14.54 23.84 12.64
CA ILE A 125 -13.14 23.40 12.57
C ILE A 125 -12.33 23.82 13.80
N PRO A 126 -12.31 25.10 14.27
CA PRO A 126 -11.50 25.49 15.41
C PRO A 126 -11.80 24.69 16.69
N HIS A 127 -13.04 24.24 16.87
CA HIS A 127 -13.47 23.50 18.05
C HIS A 127 -13.07 22.03 18.06
N ILE A 128 -12.81 21.47 16.89
CA ILE A 128 -12.53 20.03 16.72
C ILE A 128 -11.11 19.77 16.21
N TYR A 129 -10.34 20.82 15.92
CA TYR A 129 -9.05 20.71 15.23
C TYR A 129 -8.04 19.86 16.00
N GLU A 130 -7.87 20.13 17.30
CA GLU A 130 -6.93 19.39 18.15
C GLU A 130 -7.40 17.95 18.42
N ASP A 131 -8.69 17.75 18.68
CA ASP A 131 -9.25 16.40 18.86
C ASP A 131 -9.05 15.55 17.59
N SER A 132 -9.30 16.14 16.44
CA SER A 132 -9.06 15.49 15.14
C SER A 132 -7.59 15.14 14.95
N ARG A 133 -6.68 16.06 15.25
CA ARG A 133 -5.24 15.84 15.14
C ARG A 133 -4.79 14.65 15.98
N ASN A 134 -5.20 14.62 17.25
CA ASN A 134 -4.86 13.53 18.16
C ASN A 134 -5.41 12.19 17.66
N TYR A 135 -6.65 12.15 17.19
CA TYR A 135 -7.25 10.94 16.62
C TYR A 135 -6.45 10.37 15.44
N TRP A 136 -6.03 11.23 14.49
CA TRP A 136 -5.31 10.77 13.31
C TRP A 136 -3.89 10.32 13.64
N ILE A 137 -3.21 10.99 14.60
CA ILE A 137 -1.89 10.54 15.09
C ILE A 137 -2.00 9.17 15.76
N GLU A 138 -2.92 8.97 16.69
CA GLU A 138 -3.13 7.68 17.36
C GLU A 138 -3.52 6.56 16.38
N ARG A 139 -4.24 6.90 15.32
CA ARG A 139 -4.59 5.95 14.27
C ARG A 139 -3.37 5.53 13.46
N GLU A 140 -2.53 6.48 13.05
CA GLU A 140 -1.30 6.23 12.32
C GLU A 140 -0.33 5.37 13.14
N GLU A 141 -0.14 5.69 14.42
CA GLU A 141 0.69 4.88 15.35
C GLU A 141 0.19 3.44 15.47
N ARG A 142 -1.12 3.24 15.56
CA ARG A 142 -1.73 1.90 15.59
C ARG A 142 -1.51 1.13 14.29
N GLU A 143 -1.65 1.77 13.13
CA GLU A 143 -1.42 1.16 11.83
C GLU A 143 0.05 0.75 11.66
N VAL A 144 1.00 1.60 12.05
CA VAL A 144 2.45 1.28 12.04
C VAL A 144 2.77 0.12 12.97
N GLY A 145 2.22 0.12 14.20
CA GLY A 145 2.40 -0.98 15.14
C GLY A 145 1.85 -2.32 14.64
N LEU A 146 0.72 -2.31 13.95
CA LEU A 146 0.14 -3.50 13.34
C LEU A 146 1.02 -4.06 12.20
N ILE A 147 1.54 -3.19 11.35
CA ILE A 147 2.44 -3.59 10.25
C ILE A 147 3.70 -4.25 10.82
N ALA A 148 4.33 -3.64 11.82
CA ALA A 148 5.51 -4.19 12.48
C ALA A 148 5.23 -5.57 13.13
N ALA A 149 4.06 -5.76 13.72
CA ALA A 149 3.66 -7.05 14.28
C ALA A 149 3.49 -8.14 13.21
N ILE A 150 2.89 -7.79 12.07
CA ILE A 150 2.73 -8.71 10.93
C ILE A 150 4.09 -9.10 10.35
N GLU A 151 4.99 -8.15 10.15
CA GLU A 151 6.35 -8.40 9.65
C GLU A 151 7.13 -9.34 10.58
N ALA A 152 7.02 -9.14 11.90
CA ALA A 152 7.63 -10.02 12.89
C ALA A 152 7.08 -11.46 12.79
N GLN A 153 5.76 -11.63 12.61
CA GLN A 153 5.14 -12.95 12.44
C GLN A 153 5.61 -13.64 11.15
N ILE A 154 5.70 -12.91 10.04
CA ILE A 154 6.19 -13.45 8.76
C ILE A 154 7.64 -13.94 8.92
N LYS A 155 8.49 -13.15 9.56
CA LYS A 155 9.89 -13.52 9.83
C LYS A 155 9.99 -14.80 10.66
N GLN A 156 9.24 -14.91 11.76
CA GLN A 156 9.20 -16.12 12.59
C GLN A 156 8.71 -17.34 11.81
N ALA A 157 7.67 -17.20 10.98
CA ALA A 157 7.18 -18.28 10.13
C ALA A 157 8.21 -18.73 9.10
N ALA A 158 8.96 -17.81 8.51
CA ALA A 158 10.04 -18.11 7.58
C ALA A 158 11.18 -18.89 8.26
N GLU A 159 11.61 -18.48 9.45
CA GLU A 159 12.64 -19.16 10.24
C GLU A 159 12.22 -20.60 10.62
N GLN A 160 10.98 -20.81 11.04
CA GLN A 160 10.45 -22.13 11.34
C GLN A 160 10.40 -23.06 10.10
N ASN A 161 10.09 -22.52 8.93
CA ASN A 161 10.08 -23.30 7.68
C ASN A 161 11.49 -23.72 7.24
N VAL A 162 12.51 -22.87 7.44
CA VAL A 162 13.91 -23.21 7.14
C VAL A 162 14.37 -24.39 8.00
N VAL A 163 14.04 -24.41 9.28
CA VAL A 163 14.39 -25.52 10.19
C VAL A 163 13.76 -26.84 9.72
N LYS A 164 12.50 -26.83 9.30
CA LYS A 164 11.80 -28.05 8.81
C LYS A 164 12.42 -28.60 7.52
N VAL A 165 12.87 -27.75 6.61
CA VAL A 165 13.53 -28.18 5.36
C VAL A 165 14.88 -28.82 5.63
N ASN A 166 15.66 -28.29 6.56
CA ASN A 166 16.96 -28.87 6.92
C ASN A 166 16.85 -30.25 7.59
N LEU A 167 15.84 -30.48 8.42
CA LEU A 167 15.58 -31.80 9.05
C LEU A 167 15.19 -32.87 8.03
N ARG A 168 14.49 -32.50 6.94
CA ARG A 168 14.14 -33.45 5.87
C ARG A 168 15.34 -33.83 5.00
N LYS A 169 16.34 -32.98 4.83
CA LYS A 169 17.58 -33.26 4.09
C LYS A 169 18.55 -34.18 4.85
N ALA A 170 18.41 -34.34 6.15
CA ALA A 170 19.28 -35.15 6.97
C ALA A 170 18.98 -36.66 6.95
N LYS A 171 17.85 -37.10 6.40
CA LYS A 171 17.57 -38.54 6.18
C LYS A 171 18.09 -38.96 4.80
N LYS A 172 19.34 -39.35 4.71
CA LYS A 172 19.86 -40.09 3.56
C LYS A 172 19.19 -41.47 3.49
N PRO A 173 18.73 -41.93 2.31
CA PRO A 173 18.31 -43.31 2.14
C PRO A 173 19.52 -44.22 2.35
N THR A 174 19.41 -45.17 3.29
CA THR A 174 20.48 -46.06 3.73
C THR A 174 20.70 -47.27 2.87
N LYS A 175 20.31 -47.23 1.57
CA LYS A 175 20.72 -48.28 0.61
C LYS A 175 21.06 -47.63 -0.70
N THR A 176 22.29 -47.83 -1.16
CA THR A 176 22.74 -47.46 -2.50
C THR A 176 22.15 -48.44 -3.53
N ALA A 177 21.91 -47.98 -4.76
CA ALA A 177 21.40 -48.80 -5.85
C ALA A 177 22.28 -50.05 -6.12
N ALA A 178 23.54 -50.03 -5.74
CA ALA A 178 24.48 -51.14 -5.82
C ALA A 178 24.12 -52.29 -4.84
N GLU A 179 23.60 -52.00 -3.64
CA GLU A 179 23.16 -53.02 -2.72
C GLU A 179 21.82 -53.66 -3.05
N MET A 180 21.02 -53.01 -3.91
CA MET A 180 19.78 -53.61 -4.42
C MET A 180 20.05 -54.55 -5.62
N LEU A 181 21.11 -54.31 -6.39
CA LEU A 181 21.50 -55.15 -7.54
C LEU A 181 22.23 -56.44 -7.08
N ALA A 182 23.01 -56.41 -6.00
CA ALA A 182 23.71 -57.57 -5.46
C ALA A 182 22.76 -58.63 -4.88
N GLY A 183 21.51 -58.31 -4.57
CA GLY A 183 20.52 -59.27 -4.06
C GLY A 183 19.73 -60.01 -5.14
N ILE A 184 19.99 -59.74 -6.45
CA ILE A 184 19.28 -60.35 -7.59
C ILE A 184 20.10 -61.47 -8.22
N GLU A 185 21.43 -61.46 -8.07
CA GLU A 185 22.31 -62.50 -8.67
C GLU A 185 22.31 -63.87 -7.91
N ASP A 186 21.76 -63.94 -6.69
CA ASP A 186 21.73 -65.19 -5.88
C ASP A 186 20.43 -66.02 -6.05
N MET A 187 19.59 -65.73 -7.07
CA MET A 187 18.32 -66.44 -7.26
C MET A 187 18.21 -67.28 -8.53
N GLU A 188 19.31 -67.55 -9.29
CA GLU A 188 19.25 -68.32 -10.56
C GLU A 188 19.98 -69.66 -10.56
N ASP A 189 20.25 -70.31 -9.45
CA ASP A 189 20.78 -71.69 -9.46
C ASP A 189 20.02 -72.56 -8.44
N ASP A 190 18.79 -73.00 -8.77
CA ASP A 190 18.15 -74.19 -8.25
C ASP A 190 17.14 -74.72 -9.28
N GLU A 191 17.68 -75.55 -10.25
CA GLU A 191 16.97 -76.64 -10.93
C GLU A 191 17.80 -77.92 -10.91
#